data_9b61849f9ea6a5f2ddb279fecc140ece
#
_entry.id   9b61849f9ea6a5f2ddb279fecc140ece
#
_cell.length_a   1.000
_cell.length_b   1.000
_cell.length_c   1.000
_cell.angle_alpha   90.00
_cell.angle_beta   90.00
_cell.angle_gamma   90.00
#
_symmetry.space_group_name_H-M   'P 1'
#
loop_
_entity.id
_entity.type
_entity.pdbx_description
1 polymer ?
#
loop_
_entity_poly.entity_id
_entity_poly.type
_entity_poly.pdbx_seq_one_letter_code
_entity_poly.pdbx_strand_id
1 'polypeptide(L)'
;MRKAHKKRSIHLVCNAHLDPVWQWEWEEGAAAAISTFRTAADLCEEYPGLIFNHNEAILYQWIEDYEPSLFQRIQKLVQEKKWQIMGGWYLQPDCNMPCGESFVRQILLGRRYFREKFGVMPTTAINFDSFGHTRGLVQILAKSGYDSYLFWRPFPEDCVLEKEEFIWEGYDGSRVLATRAYGGYSSAYGWARLKTEAFMKQRPDIVCGVLLWGIGNHGGGPSRVDLENLNQLTRETEVLDIRHSTPEAYFKELKQQDLPVHKKDLNPWGVGCYTSGVKIKQTHRRLENEFYAAEKMIASAWCQGMMAYPEAQLQEALKDLATSQFHDILPGESIQEVIESSLQIMDHGLEILSRLKAKAFFSLTQGQTPARENEIPILVYNPHPFAIETDVVCEFQLADMNLSGTFTQVTAYQEGQPLPTQVEKESSNIPFDWRKRIVFNAKLAPSQMNRFDCRLEAIPQKPKPELKVKDKRIVVKSTDMEVIINAATGLIDRYRVRGVDCLSKSACHPLVMFDSEDPW
;
A
#
# COMPACT_ATOMS: atom_id res chain seq x y z
N MET A 1 -18.13 -9.63 -51.89
CA MET A 1 -18.32 -8.86 -50.64
C MET A 1 -17.02 -8.18 -50.30
N ARG A 2 -16.91 -6.84 -50.43
CA ARG A 2 -15.76 -6.07 -49.94
C ARG A 2 -15.78 -6.18 -48.43
N LYS A 3 -14.73 -6.79 -47.81
CA LYS A 3 -14.49 -6.64 -46.36
C LYS A 3 -14.45 -5.14 -46.07
N ALA A 4 -15.40 -4.64 -45.29
CA ALA A 4 -15.32 -3.27 -44.78
C ALA A 4 -13.98 -3.17 -44.02
N HIS A 5 -13.03 -2.42 -44.58
CA HIS A 5 -11.80 -2.09 -43.83
C HIS A 5 -12.23 -1.41 -42.54
N LYS A 6 -11.96 -2.06 -41.43
CA LYS A 6 -12.23 -1.48 -40.10
C LYS A 6 -11.45 -0.16 -40.05
N LYS A 7 -12.14 0.96 -39.89
CA LYS A 7 -11.52 2.29 -39.85
C LYS A 7 -10.57 2.28 -38.64
N ARG A 8 -9.32 2.62 -38.85
CA ARG A 8 -8.31 2.76 -37.78
C ARG A 8 -8.69 3.89 -36.85
N SER A 9 -8.46 3.75 -35.55
CA SER A 9 -8.92 4.70 -34.55
C SER A 9 -7.82 5.17 -33.60
N ILE A 10 -7.92 6.41 -33.14
CA ILE A 10 -7.14 6.96 -32.04
C ILE A 10 -8.11 7.55 -31.01
N HIS A 11 -8.05 7.00 -29.82
CA HIS A 11 -8.81 7.46 -28.66
C HIS A 11 -8.00 8.54 -27.93
N LEU A 12 -8.44 9.77 -27.99
CA LEU A 12 -7.88 10.90 -27.24
C LEU A 12 -8.52 10.91 -25.85
N VAL A 13 -7.78 10.54 -24.84
CA VAL A 13 -8.23 10.54 -23.45
C VAL A 13 -7.69 11.81 -22.78
N CYS A 14 -8.55 12.82 -22.66
CA CYS A 14 -8.23 14.05 -21.94
C CYS A 14 -8.24 13.79 -20.43
N ASN A 15 -7.16 14.13 -19.74
CA ASN A 15 -7.08 13.99 -18.29
C ASN A 15 -6.18 15.06 -17.65
N ALA A 16 -6.15 15.06 -16.33
CA ALA A 16 -5.11 15.68 -15.52
C ALA A 16 -4.68 14.64 -14.48
N HIS A 17 -3.42 14.21 -14.52
CA HIS A 17 -2.83 13.52 -13.38
C HIS A 17 -2.56 14.57 -12.32
N LEU A 18 -3.11 14.40 -11.13
CA LEU A 18 -3.00 15.35 -10.03
C LEU A 18 -2.45 14.62 -8.82
N ASP A 19 -1.30 15.07 -8.35
CA ASP A 19 -0.70 14.57 -7.14
C ASP A 19 -1.26 15.37 -5.96
N PRO A 20 -1.98 14.72 -5.01
CA PRO A 20 -2.49 15.39 -3.82
C PRO A 20 -1.41 16.09 -3.00
N VAL A 21 -0.24 15.47 -2.98
CA VAL A 21 1.00 15.93 -2.33
C VAL A 21 2.18 15.43 -3.15
N TRP A 22 3.27 16.17 -3.19
CA TRP A 22 4.57 15.75 -3.72
C TRP A 22 5.65 16.79 -3.40
N GLN A 23 5.81 17.81 -4.27
CA GLN A 23 6.64 19.01 -4.02
C GLN A 23 5.82 20.15 -3.40
N TRP A 24 4.64 19.83 -2.92
CA TRP A 24 3.67 20.69 -2.25
C TRP A 24 2.85 19.88 -1.24
N GLU A 25 2.30 20.58 -0.27
CA GLU A 25 1.42 20.00 0.75
C GLU A 25 -0.03 19.87 0.24
N TRP A 26 -0.85 19.15 0.98
CA TRP A 26 -2.22 18.78 0.58
C TRP A 26 -3.15 19.98 0.32
N GLU A 27 -2.95 21.11 1.02
CA GLU A 27 -3.76 22.32 0.83
C GLU A 27 -3.55 22.90 -0.56
N GLU A 28 -2.33 22.91 -1.04
CA GLU A 28 -2.00 23.32 -2.41
C GLU A 28 -2.51 22.31 -3.44
N GLY A 29 -2.36 21.00 -3.15
CA GLY A 29 -2.94 19.93 -3.96
C GLY A 29 -4.45 20.03 -4.07
N ALA A 30 -5.17 20.33 -2.98
CA ALA A 30 -6.61 20.56 -2.98
C ALA A 30 -7.00 21.81 -3.80
N ALA A 31 -6.27 22.90 -3.66
CA ALA A 31 -6.49 24.12 -4.45
C ALA A 31 -6.28 23.87 -5.96
N ALA A 32 -5.23 23.11 -6.31
CA ALA A 32 -4.94 22.70 -7.71
C ALA A 32 -6.05 21.79 -8.26
N ALA A 33 -6.56 20.86 -7.47
CA ALA A 33 -7.69 19.99 -7.85
C ALA A 33 -8.97 20.80 -8.10
N ILE A 34 -9.32 21.72 -7.21
CA ILE A 34 -10.50 22.61 -7.37
C ILE A 34 -10.37 23.45 -8.65
N SER A 35 -9.22 24.06 -8.87
CA SER A 35 -8.96 24.89 -10.07
C SER A 35 -9.06 24.07 -11.35
N THR A 36 -8.43 22.90 -11.38
CA THR A 36 -8.43 21.99 -12.54
C THR A 36 -9.83 21.48 -12.86
N PHE A 37 -10.58 21.03 -11.83
CA PHE A 37 -11.93 20.49 -12.02
C PHE A 37 -12.90 21.57 -12.48
N ARG A 38 -12.78 22.81 -11.97
CA ARG A 38 -13.56 23.95 -12.44
C ARG A 38 -13.29 24.24 -13.91
N THR A 39 -12.01 24.36 -14.29
CA THR A 39 -11.61 24.60 -15.68
C THR A 39 -12.09 23.47 -16.61
N ALA A 40 -11.92 22.21 -16.20
CA ALA A 40 -12.38 21.06 -16.98
C ALA A 40 -13.90 21.06 -17.15
N ALA A 41 -14.65 21.39 -16.09
CA ALA A 41 -16.12 21.49 -16.16
C ALA A 41 -16.56 22.60 -17.12
N ASP A 42 -15.95 23.79 -17.05
CA ASP A 42 -16.23 24.89 -17.97
C ASP A 42 -15.97 24.47 -19.43
N LEU A 43 -14.84 23.81 -19.70
CA LEU A 43 -14.50 23.35 -21.05
C LEU A 43 -15.39 22.19 -21.54
N CYS A 44 -15.86 21.30 -20.68
CA CYS A 44 -16.84 20.27 -21.02
C CYS A 44 -18.20 20.87 -21.42
N GLU A 45 -18.56 22.03 -20.86
CA GLU A 45 -19.78 22.76 -21.23
C GLU A 45 -19.57 23.57 -22.53
N GLU A 46 -18.39 24.16 -22.72
CA GLU A 46 -18.03 24.97 -23.90
C GLU A 46 -17.80 24.12 -25.16
N TYR A 47 -17.20 22.93 -25.03
CA TYR A 47 -16.84 22.04 -26.15
C TYR A 47 -17.66 20.74 -26.12
N PRO A 48 -18.75 20.64 -26.89
CA PRO A 48 -19.70 19.50 -26.82
C PRO A 48 -19.07 18.11 -27.06
N GLY A 49 -17.94 18.06 -27.78
CA GLY A 49 -17.22 16.82 -28.09
C GLY A 49 -16.19 16.40 -27.05
N LEU A 50 -15.87 17.26 -26.09
CA LEU A 50 -14.88 16.96 -25.06
C LEU A 50 -15.45 15.93 -24.06
N ILE A 51 -14.63 14.93 -23.73
CA ILE A 51 -14.84 14.05 -22.57
C ILE A 51 -13.60 14.24 -21.68
N PHE A 52 -13.81 14.79 -20.49
CA PHE A 52 -12.75 14.84 -19.49
C PHE A 52 -12.78 13.55 -18.66
N ASN A 53 -11.61 12.97 -18.42
CA ASN A 53 -11.45 11.71 -17.69
C ASN A 53 -10.63 11.96 -16.44
N HIS A 54 -11.13 11.55 -15.28
CA HIS A 54 -10.38 11.69 -14.04
C HIS A 54 -10.65 10.55 -13.06
N ASN A 55 -9.65 10.21 -12.26
CA ASN A 55 -9.66 9.16 -11.25
C ASN A 55 -9.51 9.74 -9.83
N GLU A 56 -9.29 8.88 -8.82
CA GLU A 56 -8.94 9.18 -7.43
C GLU A 56 -10.05 9.82 -6.58
N ALA A 57 -10.67 8.98 -5.77
CA ALA A 57 -11.83 9.39 -4.99
C ALA A 57 -11.55 10.54 -3.99
N ILE A 58 -10.34 10.60 -3.43
CA ILE A 58 -9.96 11.64 -2.45
C ILE A 58 -10.10 13.06 -3.04
N LEU A 59 -9.72 13.25 -4.31
CA LEU A 59 -9.83 14.56 -4.97
C LEU A 59 -11.29 14.98 -5.14
N TYR A 60 -12.16 14.03 -5.49
CA TYR A 60 -13.60 14.30 -5.56
C TYR A 60 -14.22 14.57 -4.18
N GLN A 61 -13.70 13.94 -3.10
CA GLN A 61 -14.13 14.25 -1.74
C GLN A 61 -13.77 15.70 -1.38
N TRP A 62 -12.59 16.18 -1.74
CA TRP A 62 -12.25 17.58 -1.54
C TRP A 62 -13.16 18.55 -2.31
N ILE A 63 -13.55 18.20 -3.55
CA ILE A 63 -14.51 19.01 -4.29
C ILE A 63 -15.90 18.97 -3.61
N GLU A 64 -16.33 17.81 -3.13
CA GLU A 64 -17.59 17.67 -2.40
C GLU A 64 -17.60 18.53 -1.13
N ASP A 65 -16.49 18.56 -0.40
CA ASP A 65 -16.37 19.25 0.88
C ASP A 65 -16.20 20.77 0.73
N TYR A 66 -15.37 21.21 -0.23
CA TYR A 66 -14.98 22.62 -0.34
C TYR A 66 -15.70 23.40 -1.44
N GLU A 67 -16.18 22.74 -2.48
CA GLU A 67 -16.89 23.35 -3.62
C GLU A 67 -18.15 22.52 -4.01
N PRO A 68 -19.15 22.39 -3.13
CA PRO A 68 -20.32 21.54 -3.40
C PRO A 68 -21.08 21.88 -4.68
N SER A 69 -21.06 23.14 -5.11
CA SER A 69 -21.69 23.56 -6.37
C SER A 69 -20.97 23.01 -7.59
N LEU A 70 -19.63 23.00 -7.57
CA LEU A 70 -18.81 22.37 -8.59
C LEU A 70 -19.01 20.86 -8.60
N PHE A 71 -19.10 20.23 -7.42
CA PHE A 71 -19.39 18.81 -7.32
C PHE A 71 -20.70 18.43 -8.01
N GLN A 72 -21.78 19.18 -7.79
CA GLN A 72 -23.07 18.98 -8.47
C GLN A 72 -22.97 19.15 -9.99
N ARG A 73 -22.20 20.14 -10.47
CA ARG A 73 -21.93 20.29 -11.92
C ARG A 73 -21.24 19.05 -12.48
N ILE A 74 -20.23 18.52 -11.78
CA ILE A 74 -19.50 17.30 -12.21
C ILE A 74 -20.46 16.11 -12.25
N GLN A 75 -21.32 15.94 -11.24
CA GLN A 75 -22.34 14.88 -11.27
C GLN A 75 -23.23 14.96 -12.52
N LYS A 76 -23.66 16.16 -12.91
CA LYS A 76 -24.42 16.39 -14.14
C LYS A 76 -23.60 16.04 -15.39
N LEU A 77 -22.35 16.49 -15.47
CA LEU A 77 -21.46 16.17 -16.60
C LEU A 77 -21.20 14.68 -16.74
N VAL A 78 -21.11 13.92 -15.63
CA VAL A 78 -21.02 12.45 -15.63
C VAL A 78 -22.29 11.83 -16.23
N GLN A 79 -23.47 12.31 -15.83
CA GLN A 79 -24.75 11.85 -16.40
C GLN A 79 -24.86 12.16 -17.90
N GLU A 80 -24.36 13.30 -18.33
CA GLU A 80 -24.30 13.72 -19.73
C GLU A 80 -23.18 13.04 -20.55
N LYS A 81 -22.36 12.19 -19.90
CA LYS A 81 -21.19 11.50 -20.51
C LYS A 81 -20.10 12.43 -21.06
N LYS A 82 -20.01 13.64 -20.54
CA LYS A 82 -18.95 14.62 -20.81
C LYS A 82 -17.81 14.54 -19.80
N TRP A 83 -18.03 13.83 -18.70
CA TRP A 83 -17.04 13.55 -17.67
C TRP A 83 -17.06 12.06 -17.35
N GLN A 84 -15.90 11.41 -17.50
CA GLN A 84 -15.71 10.00 -17.23
C GLN A 84 -14.98 9.81 -15.91
N ILE A 85 -15.57 9.08 -14.99
CA ILE A 85 -14.85 8.55 -13.84
C ILE A 85 -14.04 7.35 -14.33
N MET A 86 -12.73 7.43 -14.27
CA MET A 86 -11.82 6.36 -14.64
C MET A 86 -11.09 5.78 -13.43
N GLY A 87 -10.36 4.68 -13.55
CA GLY A 87 -9.54 4.07 -12.50
C GLY A 87 -10.33 3.47 -11.35
N GLY A 88 -10.90 4.31 -10.50
CA GLY A 88 -11.74 3.85 -9.38
C GLY A 88 -10.99 3.52 -8.10
N TRP A 89 -9.72 3.93 -7.95
CA TRP A 89 -8.98 3.88 -6.70
C TRP A 89 -9.46 4.97 -5.72
N TYR A 90 -9.21 4.75 -4.44
CA TYR A 90 -9.28 5.86 -3.47
C TYR A 90 -8.20 6.91 -3.80
N LEU A 91 -6.98 6.44 -3.99
CA LEU A 91 -5.82 7.21 -4.43
C LEU A 91 -4.87 6.25 -5.16
N GLN A 92 -4.18 6.68 -6.24
CA GLN A 92 -3.24 5.82 -6.97
C GLN A 92 -2.08 5.36 -6.07
N PRO A 93 -2.07 4.07 -5.63
CA PRO A 93 -1.06 3.61 -4.70
C PRO A 93 0.26 3.28 -5.40
N ASP A 94 1.35 3.20 -4.63
CA ASP A 94 2.48 2.38 -5.02
C ASP A 94 1.99 0.95 -5.30
N CYS A 95 2.45 0.33 -6.40
CA CYS A 95 1.94 -0.95 -6.87
C CYS A 95 2.83 -2.15 -6.52
N ASN A 96 3.82 -1.98 -5.63
CA ASN A 96 4.73 -3.02 -5.19
C ASN A 96 4.72 -3.22 -3.66
N MET A 97 4.66 -2.15 -2.86
CA MET A 97 4.86 -2.22 -1.40
C MET A 97 3.62 -2.55 -0.57
N PRO A 98 2.41 -2.05 -0.88
CA PRO A 98 1.21 -2.41 -0.12
C PRO A 98 0.92 -3.91 -0.20
N CYS A 99 0.32 -4.50 0.84
CA CYS A 99 -0.12 -5.88 0.80
C CYS A 99 -1.37 -6.06 -0.08
N GLY A 100 -1.67 -7.31 -0.48
CA GLY A 100 -2.81 -7.60 -1.36
C GLY A 100 -4.16 -7.11 -0.82
N GLU A 101 -4.38 -7.19 0.49
CA GLU A 101 -5.61 -6.69 1.12
C GLU A 101 -5.70 -5.17 1.03
N SER A 102 -4.59 -4.44 1.12
CA SER A 102 -4.58 -2.99 0.97
C SER A 102 -5.01 -2.56 -0.43
N PHE A 103 -4.60 -3.24 -1.48
CA PHE A 103 -5.11 -3.00 -2.83
C PHE A 103 -6.62 -3.23 -2.93
N VAL A 104 -7.12 -4.30 -2.30
CA VAL A 104 -8.57 -4.56 -2.25
C VAL A 104 -9.30 -3.41 -1.54
N ARG A 105 -8.75 -2.88 -0.44
CA ARG A 105 -9.34 -1.76 0.30
C ARG A 105 -9.30 -0.44 -0.47
N GLN A 106 -8.20 -0.15 -1.17
CA GLN A 106 -8.11 0.99 -2.10
C GLN A 106 -9.24 0.96 -3.14
N ILE A 107 -9.44 -0.20 -3.78
CA ILE A 107 -10.50 -0.40 -4.77
C ILE A 107 -11.88 -0.27 -4.11
N LEU A 108 -12.08 -0.87 -2.96
CA LEU A 108 -13.37 -0.85 -2.25
C LEU A 108 -13.78 0.58 -1.88
N LEU A 109 -12.86 1.36 -1.29
CA LEU A 109 -13.10 2.75 -0.92
C LEU A 109 -13.44 3.60 -2.14
N GLY A 110 -12.61 3.54 -3.19
CA GLY A 110 -12.81 4.36 -4.39
C GLY A 110 -14.08 3.99 -5.15
N ARG A 111 -14.27 2.70 -5.47
CA ARG A 111 -15.45 2.26 -6.24
C ARG A 111 -16.76 2.40 -5.47
N ARG A 112 -16.75 2.22 -4.14
CA ARG A 112 -17.93 2.49 -3.30
C ARG A 112 -18.31 3.95 -3.38
N TYR A 113 -17.35 4.87 -3.21
CA TYR A 113 -17.57 6.30 -3.31
C TYR A 113 -18.14 6.68 -4.68
N PHE A 114 -17.52 6.25 -5.78
CA PHE A 114 -17.99 6.58 -7.12
C PHE A 114 -19.37 5.99 -7.45
N ARG A 115 -19.67 4.79 -6.97
CA ARG A 115 -21.02 4.21 -7.10
C ARG A 115 -22.05 5.00 -6.33
N GLU A 116 -21.76 5.39 -5.09
CA GLU A 116 -22.70 6.12 -4.23
C GLU A 116 -22.94 7.55 -4.73
N LYS A 117 -21.90 8.23 -5.19
CA LYS A 117 -21.97 9.65 -5.57
C LYS A 117 -22.33 9.88 -7.05
N PHE A 118 -21.93 8.97 -7.93
CA PHE A 118 -22.05 9.15 -9.39
C PHE A 118 -22.79 8.01 -10.09
N GLY A 119 -23.09 6.91 -9.42
CA GLY A 119 -23.73 5.73 -10.02
C GLY A 119 -22.83 4.94 -10.95
N VAL A 120 -21.50 5.14 -10.91
CA VAL A 120 -20.52 4.53 -11.83
C VAL A 120 -19.61 3.55 -11.12
N MET A 121 -19.18 2.51 -11.86
CA MET A 121 -18.14 1.57 -11.44
C MET A 121 -17.15 1.37 -12.60
N PRO A 122 -15.98 2.02 -12.57
CA PRO A 122 -14.97 1.86 -13.61
C PRO A 122 -14.52 0.41 -13.78
N THR A 123 -14.24 0.01 -15.03
CA THR A 123 -13.73 -1.33 -15.36
C THR A 123 -12.29 -1.32 -15.86
N THR A 124 -11.73 -0.15 -16.12
CA THR A 124 -10.31 0.04 -16.39
C THR A 124 -9.61 0.57 -15.15
N ALA A 125 -8.67 -0.20 -14.59
CA ALA A 125 -7.80 0.30 -13.53
C ALA A 125 -6.66 1.14 -14.13
N ILE A 126 -6.19 2.15 -13.40
CA ILE A 126 -5.23 3.14 -13.88
C ILE A 126 -4.19 3.43 -12.81
N ASN A 127 -2.91 3.30 -13.19
CA ASN A 127 -1.76 3.73 -12.41
C ASN A 127 -0.74 4.33 -13.36
N PHE A 128 -0.77 5.66 -13.50
CA PHE A 128 0.08 6.31 -14.49
C PHE A 128 1.50 6.48 -14.01
N ASP A 129 1.69 6.94 -12.79
CA ASP A 129 2.99 7.36 -12.28
C ASP A 129 3.61 6.45 -11.21
N SER A 130 2.95 5.38 -10.81
CA SER A 130 3.51 4.37 -9.90
C SER A 130 4.78 3.73 -10.48
N PHE A 131 5.80 3.51 -9.64
CA PHE A 131 7.18 3.18 -10.05
C PHE A 131 7.42 1.70 -10.35
N GLY A 132 6.41 1.04 -10.85
CA GLY A 132 6.41 -0.35 -11.23
C GLY A 132 5.21 -1.08 -10.65
N HIS A 133 4.94 -2.28 -11.18
CA HIS A 133 3.70 -2.98 -10.86
C HIS A 133 3.96 -4.46 -10.70
N THR A 134 3.62 -4.99 -9.52
CA THR A 134 3.72 -6.44 -9.27
C THR A 134 2.70 -7.23 -10.09
N ARG A 135 3.11 -8.36 -10.62
CA ARG A 135 2.23 -9.33 -11.30
C ARG A 135 1.08 -9.82 -10.40
N GLY A 136 1.29 -9.81 -9.07
CA GLY A 136 0.27 -10.14 -8.08
C GLY A 136 -0.97 -9.25 -8.13
N LEU A 137 -0.84 -8.02 -8.65
CA LEU A 137 -1.93 -7.08 -8.82
C LEU A 137 -3.00 -7.59 -9.81
N VAL A 138 -2.62 -8.35 -10.84
CA VAL A 138 -3.54 -8.82 -11.89
C VAL A 138 -4.74 -9.58 -11.33
N GLN A 139 -4.50 -10.53 -10.42
CA GLN A 139 -5.59 -11.31 -9.82
C GLN A 139 -6.52 -10.44 -8.97
N ILE A 140 -5.97 -9.43 -8.29
CA ILE A 140 -6.76 -8.50 -7.48
C ILE A 140 -7.66 -7.67 -8.38
N LEU A 141 -7.12 -7.11 -9.46
CA LEU A 141 -7.88 -6.35 -10.45
C LEU A 141 -9.00 -7.20 -11.05
N ALA A 142 -8.68 -8.36 -11.61
CA ALA A 142 -9.65 -9.24 -12.26
C ALA A 142 -10.76 -9.68 -11.30
N LYS A 143 -10.42 -10.10 -10.07
CA LYS A 143 -11.39 -10.51 -9.05
C LYS A 143 -12.19 -9.36 -8.48
N SER A 144 -11.69 -8.14 -8.57
CA SER A 144 -12.43 -6.92 -8.23
C SER A 144 -13.33 -6.43 -9.37
N GLY A 145 -13.33 -7.10 -10.54
CA GLY A 145 -14.20 -6.76 -11.67
C GLY A 145 -13.61 -5.72 -12.62
N TYR A 146 -12.30 -5.55 -12.62
CA TYR A 146 -11.60 -4.85 -13.70
C TYR A 146 -11.29 -5.83 -14.83
N ASP A 147 -11.40 -5.37 -16.08
CA ASP A 147 -11.06 -6.12 -17.27
C ASP A 147 -9.85 -5.56 -18.01
N SER A 148 -9.39 -4.37 -17.61
CA SER A 148 -8.33 -3.66 -18.29
C SER A 148 -7.48 -2.80 -17.33
N TYR A 149 -6.25 -2.50 -17.78
CA TYR A 149 -5.24 -1.77 -17.03
C TYR A 149 -4.48 -0.80 -17.92
N LEU A 150 -4.46 0.48 -17.57
CA LEU A 150 -3.75 1.53 -18.27
C LEU A 150 -2.65 2.10 -17.35
N PHE A 151 -1.40 2.07 -17.80
CA PHE A 151 -0.24 2.51 -17.04
C PHE A 151 0.75 3.26 -17.93
N TRP A 152 1.76 3.91 -17.33
CA TRP A 152 2.82 4.57 -18.10
C TRP A 152 4.22 4.06 -17.71
N ARG A 153 4.58 4.06 -16.45
CA ARG A 153 5.86 3.52 -15.95
C ARG A 153 5.77 2.02 -15.72
N PRO A 154 6.85 1.24 -15.89
CA PRO A 154 8.20 1.63 -16.30
C PRO A 154 8.30 1.99 -17.79
N PHE A 155 9.38 2.72 -18.15
CA PHE A 155 9.60 3.12 -19.54
C PHE A 155 10.01 1.95 -20.44
N PRO A 156 9.91 2.10 -21.77
CA PRO A 156 10.28 1.02 -22.71
C PRO A 156 11.71 0.54 -22.58
N GLU A 157 12.65 1.42 -22.24
CA GLU A 157 14.07 1.11 -22.01
C GLU A 157 14.31 0.31 -20.73
N ASP A 158 13.50 0.47 -19.71
CA ASP A 158 13.64 -0.21 -18.41
C ASP A 158 12.90 -1.56 -18.40
N CYS A 159 11.75 -1.61 -19.07
CA CYS A 159 10.92 -2.81 -19.16
C CYS A 159 10.47 -3.06 -20.60
N VAL A 160 11.23 -3.87 -21.30
CA VAL A 160 10.94 -4.21 -22.71
C VAL A 160 9.73 -5.14 -22.80
N LEU A 161 8.70 -4.70 -23.52
CA LEU A 161 7.50 -5.47 -23.82
C LEU A 161 7.52 -5.90 -25.29
N GLU A 162 6.88 -7.03 -25.62
CA GLU A 162 6.72 -7.47 -27.00
C GLU A 162 5.86 -6.50 -27.82
N LYS A 163 4.79 -5.99 -27.20
CA LYS A 163 3.95 -4.88 -27.67
C LYS A 163 3.52 -4.05 -26.48
N GLU A 164 3.21 -2.78 -26.70
CA GLU A 164 2.69 -1.90 -25.65
C GLU A 164 1.25 -2.26 -25.24
N GLU A 165 0.54 -2.98 -26.11
CA GLU A 165 -0.78 -3.57 -25.87
C GLU A 165 -0.64 -5.08 -25.70
N PHE A 166 -1.08 -5.63 -24.56
CA PHE A 166 -0.91 -7.05 -24.24
C PHE A 166 -2.01 -7.57 -23.28
N ILE A 167 -2.06 -8.87 -23.09
CA ILE A 167 -2.82 -9.51 -22.03
C ILE A 167 -1.86 -9.73 -20.86
N TRP A 168 -2.13 -9.09 -19.73
CA TRP A 168 -1.35 -9.30 -18.51
C TRP A 168 -1.96 -10.44 -17.71
N GLU A 169 -1.16 -11.51 -17.46
CA GLU A 169 -1.62 -12.72 -16.79
C GLU A 169 -0.99 -12.85 -15.39
N GLY A 170 -1.83 -12.95 -14.37
CA GLY A 170 -1.45 -13.14 -12.97
C GLY A 170 -0.91 -14.54 -12.64
N TYR A 171 -0.51 -14.73 -11.38
CA TYR A 171 -0.01 -16.02 -10.90
C TYR A 171 -1.08 -17.12 -10.86
N ASP A 172 -2.35 -16.75 -10.69
CA ASP A 172 -3.51 -17.65 -10.62
C ASP A 172 -4.18 -17.87 -11.98
N GLY A 173 -3.59 -17.34 -13.07
CA GLY A 173 -4.16 -17.40 -14.42
C GLY A 173 -5.22 -16.34 -14.72
N SER A 174 -5.56 -15.45 -13.77
CA SER A 174 -6.40 -14.29 -14.06
C SER A 174 -5.76 -13.39 -15.10
N ARG A 175 -6.58 -12.72 -15.92
CA ARG A 175 -6.12 -11.89 -17.04
C ARG A 175 -6.83 -10.57 -17.09
N VAL A 176 -6.10 -9.51 -17.44
CA VAL A 176 -6.62 -8.20 -17.81
C VAL A 176 -5.94 -7.75 -19.10
N LEU A 177 -6.65 -6.95 -19.91
CA LEU A 177 -6.00 -6.24 -21.01
C LEU A 177 -5.13 -5.13 -20.45
N ALA A 178 -3.92 -4.95 -20.95
CA ALA A 178 -3.03 -3.90 -20.45
C ALA A 178 -2.47 -3.08 -21.62
N THR A 179 -2.26 -1.79 -21.37
CA THR A 179 -1.62 -0.89 -22.33
C THR A 179 -0.71 0.08 -21.59
N ARG A 180 0.55 0.19 -22.04
CA ARG A 180 1.45 1.26 -21.63
C ARG A 180 1.18 2.50 -22.48
N ALA A 181 0.90 3.63 -21.82
CA ALA A 181 0.56 4.88 -22.48
C ALA A 181 1.75 5.45 -23.26
N TYR A 182 1.51 5.88 -24.48
CA TYR A 182 2.53 6.49 -25.33
C TYR A 182 2.87 7.92 -24.86
N GLY A 183 4.16 8.18 -24.66
CA GLY A 183 4.69 9.51 -24.38
C GLY A 183 4.15 10.15 -23.10
N GLY A 184 3.75 9.33 -22.12
CA GLY A 184 3.29 9.77 -20.81
C GLY A 184 1.78 10.03 -20.72
N TYR A 185 1.36 10.34 -19.49
CA TYR A 185 -0.05 10.62 -19.15
C TYR A 185 -0.46 12.09 -19.41
N SER A 186 0.48 12.99 -19.63
CA SER A 186 0.24 14.42 -19.82
C SER A 186 0.76 14.94 -21.17
N SER A 187 0.44 16.16 -21.50
CA SER A 187 1.07 16.95 -22.57
C SER A 187 1.36 18.36 -22.05
N ALA A 188 2.42 18.99 -22.55
CA ALA A 188 2.65 20.41 -22.32
C ALA A 188 1.53 21.26 -22.94
N TYR A 189 1.35 22.48 -22.45
CA TYR A 189 0.37 23.44 -22.96
C TYR A 189 0.55 23.67 -24.47
N GLY A 190 -0.50 23.42 -25.24
CA GLY A 190 -0.51 23.56 -26.69
C GLY A 190 0.17 22.43 -27.48
N TRP A 191 0.63 21.35 -26.80
CA TRP A 191 1.40 20.29 -27.44
C TRP A 191 0.61 19.00 -27.72
N ALA A 192 -0.67 18.92 -27.34
CA ALA A 192 -1.47 17.72 -27.53
C ALA A 192 -1.57 17.30 -29.01
N ARG A 193 -1.69 18.25 -29.95
CA ARG A 193 -1.64 17.97 -31.39
C ARG A 193 -0.31 17.40 -31.82
N LEU A 194 0.81 18.01 -31.43
CA LEU A 194 2.16 17.53 -31.79
C LEU A 194 2.41 16.12 -31.25
N LYS A 195 1.99 15.83 -30.02
CA LYS A 195 2.05 14.50 -29.43
C LYS A 195 1.24 13.47 -30.24
N THR A 196 0.05 13.85 -30.70
CA THR A 196 -0.81 13.00 -31.54
C THR A 196 -0.18 12.72 -32.90
N GLU A 197 0.36 13.74 -33.56
CA GLU A 197 1.05 13.60 -34.86
C GLU A 197 2.32 12.75 -34.73
N ALA A 198 3.09 12.90 -33.64
CA ALA A 198 4.25 12.07 -33.36
C ALA A 198 3.87 10.59 -33.17
N PHE A 199 2.80 10.33 -32.42
CA PHE A 199 2.25 8.99 -32.24
C PHE A 199 1.85 8.35 -33.58
N MET A 200 1.12 9.07 -34.41
CA MET A 200 0.71 8.61 -35.75
C MET A 200 1.91 8.27 -36.63
N LYS A 201 2.95 9.10 -36.58
CA LYS A 201 4.19 8.90 -37.35
C LYS A 201 5.00 7.71 -36.88
N GLN A 202 5.08 7.48 -35.58
CA GLN A 202 5.84 6.36 -35.00
C GLN A 202 5.10 5.03 -35.12
N ARG A 203 3.76 5.05 -35.17
CA ARG A 203 2.91 3.85 -35.26
C ARG A 203 1.98 3.90 -36.48
N PRO A 204 2.54 3.93 -37.71
CA PRO A 204 1.76 4.12 -38.92
C PRO A 204 0.74 3.01 -39.19
N ASP A 205 0.95 1.81 -38.63
CA ASP A 205 0.09 0.64 -38.83
C ASP A 205 -0.86 0.36 -37.67
N ILE A 206 -0.96 1.30 -36.70
CA ILE A 206 -1.84 1.08 -35.54
C ILE A 206 -3.30 0.94 -35.97
N VAL A 207 -3.97 -0.06 -35.45
CA VAL A 207 -5.40 -0.35 -35.73
C VAL A 207 -6.28 0.41 -34.74
N CYS A 208 -5.91 0.41 -33.46
CA CYS A 208 -6.61 1.09 -32.38
C CYS A 208 -5.58 1.59 -31.38
N GLY A 209 -5.49 2.89 -31.19
CA GLY A 209 -4.54 3.53 -30.29
C GLY A 209 -5.21 4.37 -29.23
N VAL A 210 -4.51 4.54 -28.09
CA VAL A 210 -4.90 5.48 -27.02
C VAL A 210 -3.79 6.51 -26.83
N LEU A 211 -4.19 7.74 -26.64
CA LEU A 211 -3.30 8.86 -26.34
C LEU A 211 -3.85 9.67 -25.18
N LEU A 212 -3.05 9.80 -24.14
CA LEU A 212 -3.37 10.65 -23.01
C LEU A 212 -2.87 12.07 -23.28
N TRP A 213 -3.67 13.07 -22.92
CA TRP A 213 -3.32 14.46 -23.06
C TRP A 213 -3.98 15.33 -22.00
N GLY A 214 -3.47 16.53 -21.81
CA GLY A 214 -3.84 17.46 -20.76
C GLY A 214 -2.64 17.76 -19.87
N ILE A 215 -2.60 18.90 -19.24
CA ILE A 215 -1.54 19.32 -18.31
C ILE A 215 -1.78 18.56 -16.98
N GLY A 216 -0.72 18.04 -16.38
CA GLY A 216 -0.80 17.19 -15.18
C GLY A 216 0.15 17.61 -14.07
N ASN A 217 0.30 16.73 -13.09
CA ASN A 217 1.03 16.83 -11.82
C ASN A 217 0.41 17.86 -10.86
N HIS A 218 0.72 19.13 -11.01
CA HIS A 218 0.22 20.23 -10.18
C HIS A 218 -1.11 20.82 -10.69
N GLY A 219 -1.69 20.27 -11.75
CA GLY A 219 -2.98 20.70 -12.29
C GLY A 219 -2.91 21.29 -13.68
N GLY A 220 -4.07 21.66 -14.19
CA GLY A 220 -4.24 22.25 -15.52
C GLY A 220 -5.28 21.53 -16.37
N GLY A 221 -5.04 20.25 -16.70
CA GLY A 221 -5.95 19.47 -17.54
C GLY A 221 -6.07 20.00 -18.97
N PRO A 222 -7.29 20.06 -19.55
CA PRO A 222 -7.52 20.56 -20.91
C PRO A 222 -7.26 22.06 -21.04
N SER A 223 -6.85 22.46 -22.24
CA SER A 223 -6.77 23.88 -22.62
C SER A 223 -7.55 24.15 -23.90
N ARG A 224 -8.01 25.40 -24.08
CA ARG A 224 -8.67 25.82 -25.32
C ARG A 224 -7.78 25.64 -26.54
N VAL A 225 -6.49 25.99 -26.40
CA VAL A 225 -5.49 25.88 -27.48
C VAL A 225 -5.35 24.42 -27.93
N ASP A 226 -5.25 23.49 -26.97
CA ASP A 226 -5.15 22.06 -27.29
C ASP A 226 -6.43 21.52 -27.93
N LEU A 227 -7.59 21.90 -27.41
CA LEU A 227 -8.90 21.51 -27.95
C LEU A 227 -9.09 22.00 -29.39
N GLU A 228 -8.78 23.25 -29.68
CA GLU A 228 -8.87 23.80 -31.03
C GLU A 228 -7.93 23.10 -31.98
N ASN A 229 -6.66 22.88 -31.57
CA ASN A 229 -5.66 22.18 -32.36
C ASN A 229 -6.02 20.73 -32.64
N LEU A 230 -6.53 19.98 -31.63
CA LEU A 230 -6.98 18.60 -31.79
C LEU A 230 -8.24 18.50 -32.64
N ASN A 231 -9.20 19.43 -32.49
CA ASN A 231 -10.40 19.48 -33.30
C ASN A 231 -10.05 19.81 -34.76
N GLN A 232 -9.04 20.65 -35.01
CA GLN A 232 -8.52 20.90 -36.34
C GLN A 232 -7.87 19.64 -36.94
N LEU A 233 -6.97 18.96 -36.19
CA LEU A 233 -6.34 17.72 -36.62
C LEU A 233 -7.38 16.63 -36.98
N THR A 234 -8.44 16.51 -36.19
CA THR A 234 -9.54 15.55 -36.44
C THR A 234 -10.24 15.84 -37.77
N ARG A 235 -10.44 17.13 -38.13
CA ARG A 235 -11.05 17.50 -39.42
C ARG A 235 -10.10 17.29 -40.61
N GLU A 236 -8.80 17.50 -40.41
CA GLU A 236 -7.77 17.34 -41.44
C GLU A 236 -7.43 15.87 -41.72
N THR A 237 -7.77 14.94 -40.82
CA THR A 237 -7.39 13.53 -40.89
C THR A 237 -8.55 12.65 -41.36
N GLU A 238 -8.54 12.26 -42.63
CA GLU A 238 -9.60 11.40 -43.22
C GLU A 238 -9.38 9.89 -43.03
N VAL A 239 -8.11 9.46 -42.92
CA VAL A 239 -7.69 8.05 -42.92
C VAL A 239 -7.81 7.38 -41.54
N LEU A 240 -7.91 8.17 -40.48
CA LEU A 240 -8.03 7.73 -39.09
C LEU A 240 -9.26 8.35 -38.43
N ASP A 241 -9.89 7.60 -37.55
CA ASP A 241 -10.96 8.09 -36.67
C ASP A 241 -10.34 8.59 -35.37
N ILE A 242 -9.98 9.88 -35.33
CA ILE A 242 -9.46 10.53 -34.14
C ILE A 242 -10.63 11.13 -33.38
N ARG A 243 -10.80 10.75 -32.09
CA ARG A 243 -11.93 11.22 -31.30
C ARG A 243 -11.62 11.34 -29.82
N HIS A 244 -12.23 12.29 -29.13
CA HIS A 244 -12.27 12.33 -27.67
C HIS A 244 -12.99 11.07 -27.16
N SER A 245 -12.45 10.45 -26.13
CA SER A 245 -12.86 9.11 -25.73
C SER A 245 -12.58 8.82 -24.26
N THR A 246 -12.83 7.58 -23.87
CA THR A 246 -12.58 7.02 -22.52
C THR A 246 -11.69 5.79 -22.60
N PRO A 247 -10.97 5.45 -21.51
CA PRO A 247 -10.20 4.21 -21.44
C PRO A 247 -11.04 2.97 -21.72
N GLU A 248 -12.25 2.88 -21.20
CA GLU A 248 -13.15 1.75 -21.42
C GLU A 248 -13.55 1.58 -22.88
N ALA A 249 -13.80 2.70 -23.58
CA ALA A 249 -14.12 2.67 -25.01
C ALA A 249 -12.93 2.16 -25.86
N TYR A 250 -11.72 2.58 -25.50
CA TYR A 250 -10.49 2.09 -26.10
C TYR A 250 -10.32 0.58 -25.90
N PHE A 251 -10.36 0.10 -24.65
CA PHE A 251 -10.16 -1.33 -24.37
C PHE A 251 -11.25 -2.21 -24.97
N LYS A 252 -12.48 -1.72 -25.06
CA LYS A 252 -13.57 -2.44 -25.77
C LYS A 252 -13.25 -2.66 -27.25
N GLU A 253 -12.56 -1.71 -27.88
CA GLU A 253 -12.13 -1.85 -29.28
C GLU A 253 -10.86 -2.70 -29.38
N LEU A 254 -9.88 -2.49 -28.50
CA LEU A 254 -8.64 -3.26 -28.44
C LEU A 254 -8.88 -4.76 -28.24
N LYS A 255 -9.86 -5.17 -27.45
CA LYS A 255 -10.21 -6.57 -27.16
C LYS A 255 -10.46 -7.42 -28.40
N GLN A 256 -10.69 -6.80 -29.56
CA GLN A 256 -10.92 -7.50 -30.82
C GLN A 256 -9.63 -7.83 -31.59
N GLN A 257 -8.46 -7.52 -31.02
CA GLN A 257 -7.15 -7.78 -31.61
C GLN A 257 -6.50 -9.03 -31.00
N ASP A 258 -5.56 -9.61 -31.74
CA ASP A 258 -4.68 -10.66 -31.23
C ASP A 258 -3.49 -10.01 -30.50
N LEU A 259 -3.37 -10.28 -29.20
CA LEU A 259 -2.42 -9.64 -28.31
C LEU A 259 -1.50 -10.66 -27.64
N PRO A 260 -0.20 -10.34 -27.47
CA PRO A 260 0.73 -11.20 -26.73
C PRO A 260 0.34 -11.30 -25.25
N VAL A 261 0.78 -12.38 -24.61
CA VAL A 261 0.56 -12.60 -23.17
C VAL A 261 1.85 -12.31 -22.40
N HIS A 262 1.78 -11.33 -21.52
CA HIS A 262 2.87 -10.99 -20.58
C HIS A 262 2.62 -11.63 -19.21
N LYS A 263 3.63 -12.35 -18.67
CA LYS A 263 3.54 -13.12 -17.41
C LYS A 263 4.59 -12.72 -16.37
N LYS A 264 5.07 -11.49 -16.44
CA LYS A 264 6.07 -10.95 -15.51
C LYS A 264 5.52 -9.71 -14.80
N ASP A 265 6.26 -9.25 -13.79
CA ASP A 265 6.07 -7.91 -13.23
C ASP A 265 6.36 -6.86 -14.30
N LEU A 266 5.80 -5.67 -14.12
CA LEU A 266 6.15 -4.48 -14.90
C LEU A 266 7.14 -3.66 -14.06
N ASN A 267 8.38 -4.13 -14.04
CA ASN A 267 9.51 -3.63 -13.24
C ASN A 267 10.82 -3.86 -14.02
N PRO A 268 11.96 -3.23 -13.63
CA PRO A 268 12.11 -2.20 -12.59
C PRO A 268 11.87 -0.79 -13.13
N TRP A 269 11.66 0.15 -12.22
CA TRP A 269 11.78 1.58 -12.45
C TRP A 269 11.89 2.31 -11.10
N GLY A 270 12.68 3.40 -11.01
CA GLY A 270 12.84 4.20 -9.79
C GLY A 270 13.25 3.35 -8.58
N VAL A 271 14.25 2.48 -8.73
CA VAL A 271 14.58 1.44 -7.72
C VAL A 271 15.03 2.04 -6.40
N GLY A 272 15.64 3.22 -6.39
CA GLY A 272 16.06 3.93 -5.18
C GLY A 272 14.87 4.32 -4.29
N CYS A 273 13.72 4.60 -4.88
CA CYS A 273 12.47 4.92 -4.16
C CYS A 273 12.03 3.78 -3.22
N TYR A 274 12.43 2.53 -3.48
CA TYR A 274 12.10 1.40 -2.62
C TYR A 274 13.02 1.26 -1.41
N THR A 275 14.10 2.01 -1.33
CA THR A 275 15.07 2.02 -0.22
C THR A 275 15.17 3.36 0.49
N SER A 276 14.75 4.47 -0.12
CA SER A 276 14.68 5.79 0.51
C SER A 276 13.51 5.89 1.49
N GLY A 277 13.45 6.95 2.30
CA GLY A 277 12.33 7.22 3.21
C GLY A 277 12.01 6.07 4.17
N VAL A 278 13.02 5.37 4.72
CA VAL A 278 12.84 4.13 5.51
C VAL A 278 11.80 4.26 6.61
N LYS A 279 11.73 5.41 7.29
CA LYS A 279 10.76 5.65 8.37
C LYS A 279 9.32 5.61 7.87
N ILE A 280 9.03 6.19 6.69
CA ILE A 280 7.71 6.11 6.03
C ILE A 280 7.33 4.65 5.82
N LYS A 281 8.20 3.86 5.21
CA LYS A 281 7.96 2.45 4.90
C LYS A 281 7.73 1.60 6.15
N GLN A 282 8.52 1.83 7.21
CA GLN A 282 8.36 1.14 8.49
C GLN A 282 7.04 1.52 9.18
N THR A 283 6.70 2.81 9.20
CA THR A 283 5.45 3.28 9.83
C THR A 283 4.24 2.80 9.04
N HIS A 284 4.27 2.89 7.70
CA HIS A 284 3.23 2.32 6.84
C HIS A 284 3.04 0.82 7.11
N ARG A 285 4.10 0.03 7.11
CA ARG A 285 4.00 -1.42 7.36
C ARG A 285 3.42 -1.71 8.74
N ARG A 286 3.78 -0.91 9.75
CA ARG A 286 3.21 -1.01 11.08
C ARG A 286 1.71 -0.69 11.07
N LEU A 287 1.31 0.41 10.43
CA LEU A 287 -0.09 0.81 10.32
C LEU A 287 -0.92 -0.26 9.60
N GLU A 288 -0.41 -0.80 8.51
CA GLU A 288 -1.05 -1.87 7.73
C GLU A 288 -1.28 -3.14 8.58
N ASN A 289 -0.24 -3.60 9.29
CA ASN A 289 -0.34 -4.78 10.16
C ASN A 289 -1.29 -4.54 11.34
N GLU A 290 -1.21 -3.37 11.99
CA GLU A 290 -2.08 -3.02 13.11
C GLU A 290 -3.53 -2.90 12.69
N PHE A 291 -3.80 -2.33 11.50
CA PHE A 291 -5.17 -2.23 10.98
C PHE A 291 -5.82 -3.61 10.85
N TYR A 292 -5.19 -4.53 10.15
CA TYR A 292 -5.78 -5.85 9.92
C TYR A 292 -5.83 -6.72 11.18
N ALA A 293 -4.88 -6.57 12.09
CA ALA A 293 -4.93 -7.25 13.38
C ALA A 293 -6.07 -6.71 14.27
N ALA A 294 -6.20 -5.38 14.36
CA ALA A 294 -7.25 -4.73 15.14
C ALA A 294 -8.64 -5.04 14.58
N GLU A 295 -8.84 -4.93 13.26
CA GLU A 295 -10.13 -5.22 12.62
C GLU A 295 -10.60 -6.65 12.91
N LYS A 296 -9.71 -7.65 12.82
CA LYS A 296 -10.03 -9.05 13.14
C LYS A 296 -10.43 -9.23 14.61
N MET A 297 -9.68 -8.62 15.53
CA MET A 297 -9.98 -8.68 16.95
C MET A 297 -11.32 -8.00 17.29
N ILE A 298 -11.56 -6.83 16.72
CA ILE A 298 -12.82 -6.07 16.86
C ILE A 298 -13.99 -6.88 16.30
N ALA A 299 -13.85 -7.45 15.10
CA ALA A 299 -14.87 -8.31 14.52
C ALA A 299 -15.19 -9.51 15.40
N SER A 300 -14.17 -10.14 16.02
CA SER A 300 -14.35 -11.24 16.96
C SER A 300 -15.14 -10.81 18.21
N ALA A 301 -14.81 -9.66 18.79
CA ALA A 301 -15.52 -9.13 19.95
C ALA A 301 -16.96 -8.72 19.60
N TRP A 302 -17.17 -8.12 18.43
CA TRP A 302 -18.50 -7.76 17.94
C TRP A 302 -19.39 -8.97 17.65
N CYS A 303 -18.87 -9.98 16.96
CA CYS A 303 -19.61 -11.22 16.67
C CYS A 303 -20.04 -11.96 17.94
N GLN A 304 -19.30 -11.81 19.05
CA GLN A 304 -19.65 -12.37 20.36
C GLN A 304 -20.58 -11.45 21.18
N GLY A 305 -21.00 -10.30 20.63
CA GLY A 305 -21.87 -9.34 21.32
C GLY A 305 -21.19 -8.55 22.45
N MET A 306 -19.85 -8.56 22.50
CA MET A 306 -19.06 -7.94 23.59
C MET A 306 -18.78 -6.46 23.36
N MET A 307 -18.93 -5.98 22.12
CA MET A 307 -18.80 -4.56 21.76
C MET A 307 -19.57 -4.21 20.50
N ALA A 308 -19.95 -2.93 20.34
CA ALA A 308 -20.45 -2.41 19.07
C ALA A 308 -19.30 -2.31 18.03
N TYR A 309 -19.61 -2.54 16.75
CA TYR A 309 -18.64 -2.39 15.67
C TYR A 309 -18.35 -0.90 15.40
N PRO A 310 -17.10 -0.43 15.53
CA PRO A 310 -16.76 0.99 15.41
C PRO A 310 -16.49 1.39 13.95
N GLU A 311 -17.51 1.30 13.08
CA GLU A 311 -17.36 1.46 11.64
C GLU A 311 -16.70 2.79 11.25
N ALA A 312 -17.17 3.91 11.81
CA ALA A 312 -16.67 5.24 11.45
C ALA A 312 -15.17 5.39 11.75
N GLN A 313 -14.74 4.95 12.94
CA GLN A 313 -13.34 5.03 13.35
C GLN A 313 -12.43 4.10 12.54
N LEU A 314 -12.91 2.89 12.20
CA LEU A 314 -12.18 2.00 11.30
C LEU A 314 -12.08 2.55 9.89
N GLN A 315 -13.12 3.22 9.39
CA GLN A 315 -13.05 3.89 8.08
C GLN A 315 -12.08 5.06 8.08
N GLU A 316 -12.00 5.83 9.17
CA GLU A 316 -11.04 6.91 9.33
C GLU A 316 -9.59 6.37 9.28
N ALA A 317 -9.27 5.38 10.10
CA ALA A 317 -7.95 4.73 10.09
C ALA A 317 -7.63 4.05 8.73
N LEU A 318 -8.65 3.53 8.03
CA LEU A 318 -8.47 2.96 6.70
C LEU A 318 -8.14 4.03 5.65
N LYS A 319 -8.73 5.21 5.74
CA LYS A 319 -8.38 6.34 4.86
C LYS A 319 -6.95 6.81 5.11
N ASP A 320 -6.51 6.89 6.38
CA ASP A 320 -5.12 7.21 6.72
C ASP A 320 -4.14 6.19 6.10
N LEU A 321 -4.45 4.90 6.23
CA LEU A 321 -3.68 3.84 5.59
C LEU A 321 -3.67 3.99 4.06
N ALA A 322 -4.83 4.19 3.45
CA ALA A 322 -4.95 4.30 2.01
C ALA A 322 -4.24 5.54 1.45
N THR A 323 -4.32 6.67 2.15
CA THR A 323 -3.58 7.90 1.79
C THR A 323 -2.07 7.67 1.87
N SER A 324 -1.58 7.01 2.94
CA SER A 324 -0.15 6.74 3.11
C SER A 324 0.46 5.83 2.04
N GLN A 325 -0.37 5.15 1.24
CA GLN A 325 0.05 4.28 0.14
C GLN A 325 0.24 5.01 -1.19
N PHE A 326 -0.04 6.30 -1.23
CA PHE A 326 0.14 7.13 -2.43
C PHE A 326 1.55 6.99 -3.00
N HIS A 327 1.65 6.99 -4.34
CA HIS A 327 2.89 6.67 -5.04
C HIS A 327 4.01 7.71 -4.86
N ASP A 328 3.73 8.91 -4.31
CA ASP A 328 4.74 9.90 -3.92
C ASP A 328 4.99 9.94 -2.40
N ILE A 329 4.10 9.36 -1.57
CA ILE A 329 4.31 9.24 -0.13
C ILE A 329 5.15 8.00 0.19
N LEU A 330 4.65 6.81 -0.17
CA LEU A 330 5.26 5.55 0.24
C LEU A 330 6.65 5.32 -0.35
N PRO A 331 6.96 5.71 -1.59
CA PRO A 331 8.31 5.72 -2.13
C PRO A 331 9.28 6.68 -1.43
N GLY A 332 8.78 7.74 -0.77
CA GLY A 332 9.60 8.63 0.05
C GLY A 332 10.38 9.67 -0.76
N GLU A 333 9.81 10.17 -1.85
CA GLU A 333 10.41 11.13 -2.76
C GLU A 333 9.80 12.54 -2.68
N SER A 334 8.79 12.72 -1.84
CA SER A 334 8.18 14.02 -1.58
C SER A 334 9.09 14.92 -0.75
N ILE A 335 8.78 16.23 -0.72
CA ILE A 335 9.46 17.19 0.15
C ILE A 335 9.33 16.82 1.63
N GLN A 336 10.23 17.38 2.45
CA GLN A 336 10.31 17.03 3.87
C GLN A 336 9.01 17.29 4.63
N GLU A 337 8.32 18.39 4.32
CA GLU A 337 7.03 18.77 4.93
C GLU A 337 5.95 17.70 4.67
N VAL A 338 5.91 17.15 3.46
CA VAL A 338 5.00 16.05 3.09
C VAL A 338 5.38 14.76 3.80
N ILE A 339 6.68 14.46 3.95
CA ILE A 339 7.15 13.32 4.74
C ILE A 339 6.66 13.44 6.19
N GLU A 340 6.77 14.62 6.80
CA GLU A 340 6.37 14.87 8.18
C GLU A 340 4.85 14.78 8.35
N SER A 341 4.07 15.44 7.49
CA SER A 341 2.61 15.39 7.55
C SER A 341 2.07 13.98 7.26
N SER A 342 2.71 13.23 6.35
CA SER A 342 2.36 11.84 6.09
C SER A 342 2.61 10.92 7.28
N LEU A 343 3.70 11.12 8.02
CA LEU A 343 3.95 10.40 9.28
C LEU A 343 2.89 10.74 10.34
N GLN A 344 2.43 11.99 10.42
CA GLN A 344 1.35 12.38 11.33
C GLN A 344 0.02 11.69 10.96
N ILE A 345 -0.32 11.59 9.69
CA ILE A 345 -1.50 10.83 9.21
C ILE A 345 -1.39 9.36 9.62
N MET A 346 -0.24 8.74 9.44
CA MET A 346 -0.03 7.34 9.86
C MET A 346 -0.12 7.16 11.38
N ASP A 347 0.44 8.09 12.15
CA ASP A 347 0.39 8.06 13.62
C ASP A 347 -1.05 8.27 14.13
N HIS A 348 -1.86 9.10 13.46
CA HIS A 348 -3.29 9.27 13.75
C HIS A 348 -4.05 7.93 13.56
N GLY A 349 -3.86 7.25 12.44
CA GLY A 349 -4.44 5.93 12.22
C GLY A 349 -3.99 4.90 13.26
N LEU A 350 -2.71 4.89 13.62
CA LEU A 350 -2.16 4.03 14.67
C LEU A 350 -2.78 4.31 16.05
N GLU A 351 -3.03 5.58 16.38
CA GLU A 351 -3.66 5.96 17.65
C GLU A 351 -5.11 5.49 17.73
N ILE A 352 -5.90 5.69 16.66
CA ILE A 352 -7.27 5.15 16.56
C ILE A 352 -7.27 3.63 16.79
N LEU A 353 -6.43 2.91 16.06
CA LEU A 353 -6.34 1.46 16.14
C LEU A 353 -5.89 0.97 17.50
N SER A 354 -4.94 1.66 18.13
CA SER A 354 -4.47 1.34 19.48
C SER A 354 -5.61 1.35 20.50
N ARG A 355 -6.44 2.40 20.50
CA ARG A 355 -7.60 2.53 21.39
C ARG A 355 -8.66 1.48 21.12
N LEU A 356 -8.99 1.25 19.84
CA LEU A 356 -9.98 0.25 19.44
C LEU A 356 -9.52 -1.17 19.77
N LYS A 357 -8.23 -1.47 19.52
CA LYS A 357 -7.63 -2.77 19.85
C LYS A 357 -7.65 -3.02 21.35
N ALA A 358 -7.28 -2.02 22.17
CA ALA A 358 -7.34 -2.13 23.62
C ALA A 358 -8.79 -2.40 24.10
N LYS A 359 -9.78 -1.68 23.58
CA LYS A 359 -11.19 -1.91 23.90
C LYS A 359 -11.65 -3.32 23.55
N ALA A 360 -11.32 -3.79 22.34
CA ALA A 360 -11.66 -5.15 21.91
C ALA A 360 -10.95 -6.20 22.76
N PHE A 361 -9.66 -5.99 23.05
CA PHE A 361 -8.87 -6.91 23.89
C PHE A 361 -9.49 -7.06 25.28
N PHE A 362 -9.76 -5.96 25.99
CA PHE A 362 -10.36 -6.00 27.32
C PHE A 362 -11.78 -6.56 27.31
N SER A 363 -12.56 -6.36 26.25
CA SER A 363 -13.85 -7.02 26.09
C SER A 363 -13.69 -8.55 26.00
N LEU A 364 -12.72 -9.01 25.21
CA LEU A 364 -12.44 -10.46 25.02
C LEU A 364 -11.79 -11.14 26.24
N THR A 365 -11.28 -10.37 27.21
CA THR A 365 -10.74 -10.94 28.46
C THR A 365 -11.81 -11.20 29.51
N GLN A 366 -13.06 -10.79 29.30
CA GLN A 366 -14.13 -11.02 30.25
C GLN A 366 -14.40 -12.53 30.45
N GLY A 367 -14.70 -12.91 31.69
CA GLY A 367 -14.97 -14.30 32.04
C GLY A 367 -13.75 -15.18 32.22
N GLN A 368 -12.54 -14.64 32.19
CA GLN A 368 -11.32 -15.38 32.52
C GLN A 368 -11.30 -15.80 33.98
N THR A 369 -10.83 -16.99 34.25
CA THR A 369 -10.66 -17.50 35.62
C THR A 369 -9.67 -16.61 36.39
N PRO A 370 -9.96 -16.25 37.66
CA PRO A 370 -9.01 -15.51 38.49
C PRO A 370 -7.67 -16.26 38.62
N ALA A 371 -6.59 -15.49 38.78
CA ALA A 371 -5.27 -16.06 39.06
C ALA A 371 -5.24 -16.74 40.44
N ARG A 372 -4.42 -17.77 40.56
CA ARG A 372 -4.08 -18.35 41.86
C ARG A 372 -3.07 -17.45 42.58
N GLU A 373 -2.88 -17.74 43.88
CA GLU A 373 -1.82 -17.10 44.65
C GLU A 373 -0.44 -17.37 44.01
N ASN A 374 0.41 -16.34 43.91
CA ASN A 374 1.71 -16.39 43.23
C ASN A 374 1.67 -16.72 41.73
N GLU A 375 0.53 -16.55 41.08
CA GLU A 375 0.39 -16.67 39.64
C GLU A 375 -0.01 -15.30 39.02
N ILE A 376 0.58 -14.98 37.85
CA ILE A 376 0.20 -13.81 37.04
C ILE A 376 -0.27 -14.31 35.68
N PRO A 377 -1.56 -14.12 35.33
CA PRO A 377 -2.08 -14.52 34.03
C PRO A 377 -1.61 -13.59 32.94
N ILE A 378 -1.08 -14.16 31.86
CA ILE A 378 -0.74 -13.46 30.62
C ILE A 378 -1.73 -13.92 29.56
N LEU A 379 -2.40 -12.95 28.94
CA LEU A 379 -3.38 -13.20 27.89
C LEU A 379 -2.85 -12.71 26.55
N VAL A 380 -2.89 -13.58 25.55
CA VAL A 380 -2.38 -13.30 24.20
C VAL A 380 -3.47 -13.64 23.17
N TYR A 381 -3.89 -12.65 22.41
CA TYR A 381 -4.85 -12.87 21.33
C TYR A 381 -4.14 -13.19 20.01
N ASN A 382 -4.50 -14.32 19.39
CA ASN A 382 -4.07 -14.65 18.04
C ASN A 382 -5.13 -14.21 17.03
N PRO A 383 -4.90 -13.14 16.21
CA PRO A 383 -5.87 -12.67 15.23
C PRO A 383 -5.93 -13.50 13.94
N HIS A 384 -5.03 -14.49 13.79
CA HIS A 384 -5.00 -15.33 12.60
C HIS A 384 -6.03 -16.46 12.65
N PRO A 385 -6.58 -16.89 11.51
CA PRO A 385 -7.51 -18.04 11.45
C PRO A 385 -6.79 -19.40 11.54
N PHE A 386 -5.49 -19.41 11.80
CA PHE A 386 -4.65 -20.60 11.96
C PHE A 386 -3.79 -20.47 13.20
N ALA A 387 -3.36 -21.62 13.74
CA ALA A 387 -2.45 -21.65 14.87
C ALA A 387 -1.07 -21.13 14.47
N ILE A 388 -0.46 -20.36 15.36
CA ILE A 388 0.93 -19.89 15.20
C ILE A 388 1.78 -20.36 16.38
N GLU A 389 3.06 -20.59 16.12
CA GLU A 389 4.07 -20.81 17.14
C GLU A 389 5.02 -19.62 17.11
N THR A 390 5.16 -18.93 18.24
CA THR A 390 5.92 -17.68 18.30
C THR A 390 6.47 -17.43 19.70
N ASP A 391 7.47 -16.56 19.77
CA ASP A 391 7.96 -16.06 21.04
C ASP A 391 7.05 -14.95 21.54
N VAL A 392 6.49 -15.15 22.72
CA VAL A 392 5.68 -14.17 23.44
C VAL A 392 6.60 -13.37 24.35
N VAL A 393 6.63 -12.06 24.13
CA VAL A 393 7.35 -11.10 24.99
C VAL A 393 6.34 -10.30 25.78
N CYS A 394 6.45 -10.32 27.09
CA CYS A 394 5.55 -9.54 27.95
C CYS A 394 6.27 -8.94 29.17
N GLU A 395 5.71 -7.87 29.69
CA GLU A 395 6.15 -7.27 30.93
C GLU A 395 4.99 -7.16 31.92
N PHE A 396 5.27 -7.37 33.19
CA PHE A 396 4.33 -7.16 34.28
C PHE A 396 5.05 -6.71 35.55
N GLN A 397 4.29 -6.25 36.52
CA GLN A 397 4.78 -5.78 37.78
C GLN A 397 4.39 -6.74 38.88
N LEU A 398 5.32 -7.03 39.79
CA LEU A 398 5.01 -7.80 41.01
C LEU A 398 4.11 -6.96 41.92
N ALA A 399 3.28 -7.61 42.75
CA ALA A 399 2.42 -6.92 43.70
C ALA A 399 3.23 -5.99 44.60
N ASP A 400 4.38 -6.47 45.08
CA ASP A 400 5.32 -5.72 45.92
C ASP A 400 6.75 -5.79 45.37
N MET A 401 7.58 -4.81 45.69
CA MET A 401 9.00 -4.86 45.39
C MET A 401 9.67 -5.93 46.24
N ASN A 402 10.47 -6.79 45.62
CA ASN A 402 11.27 -7.75 46.33
C ASN A 402 12.53 -7.08 46.93
N LEU A 403 12.50 -6.79 48.20
CA LEU A 403 13.61 -6.20 48.97
C LEU A 403 14.38 -7.23 49.81
N SER A 404 14.09 -8.53 49.68
CA SER A 404 14.65 -9.59 50.54
C SER A 404 16.10 -9.96 50.19
N GLY A 405 16.68 -9.38 49.13
CA GLY A 405 18.00 -9.78 48.61
C GLY A 405 17.96 -11.06 47.74
N THR A 406 16.78 -11.69 47.58
CA THR A 406 16.55 -12.79 46.65
C THR A 406 16.16 -12.24 45.26
N PHE A 407 16.02 -13.14 44.29
CA PHE A 407 15.53 -12.78 42.95
C PHE A 407 14.23 -13.56 42.68
N THR A 408 13.22 -12.87 42.13
CA THR A 408 11.98 -13.53 41.73
C THR A 408 12.14 -14.11 40.31
N GLN A 409 12.27 -15.42 40.23
CA GLN A 409 12.25 -16.19 38.98
C GLN A 409 10.80 -16.32 38.51
N VAL A 410 10.62 -16.26 37.17
CA VAL A 410 9.30 -16.45 36.54
C VAL A 410 9.38 -17.61 35.58
N THR A 411 8.38 -18.50 35.62
CA THR A 411 8.18 -19.56 34.66
C THR A 411 6.77 -19.51 34.10
N ALA A 412 6.61 -19.44 32.80
CA ALA A 412 5.31 -19.49 32.14
C ALA A 412 4.80 -20.91 32.02
N TYR A 413 3.51 -21.12 32.23
CA TYR A 413 2.82 -22.39 32.09
C TYR A 413 1.65 -22.26 31.12
N GLN A 414 1.47 -23.29 30.29
CA GLN A 414 0.28 -23.45 29.45
C GLN A 414 -0.40 -24.78 29.85
N GLU A 415 -1.67 -24.72 30.23
CA GLU A 415 -2.45 -25.89 30.65
C GLU A 415 -1.73 -26.73 31.73
N GLY A 416 -1.03 -26.06 32.63
CA GLY A 416 -0.29 -26.69 33.74
C GLY A 416 1.10 -27.24 33.38
N GLN A 417 1.51 -27.17 32.12
CA GLN A 417 2.84 -27.59 31.66
C GLN A 417 3.78 -26.39 31.61
N PRO A 418 5.01 -26.50 32.16
CA PRO A 418 5.99 -25.41 32.10
C PRO A 418 6.53 -25.23 30.70
N LEU A 419 6.68 -23.95 30.31
CA LEU A 419 7.33 -23.53 29.06
C LEU A 419 8.75 -23.04 29.34
N PRO A 420 9.70 -23.27 28.42
CA PRO A 420 11.00 -22.61 28.49
C PRO A 420 10.81 -21.10 28.55
N THR A 421 11.23 -20.48 29.66
CA THR A 421 10.99 -19.07 29.94
C THR A 421 12.31 -18.36 30.23
N GLN A 422 12.58 -17.30 29.53
CA GLN A 422 13.74 -16.45 29.74
C GLN A 422 13.30 -15.15 30.43
N VAL A 423 13.96 -14.77 31.52
CA VAL A 423 13.77 -13.49 32.18
C VAL A 423 14.82 -12.52 31.65
N GLU A 424 14.34 -11.41 31.11
CA GLU A 424 15.19 -10.38 30.51
C GLU A 424 15.26 -9.11 31.37
N LYS A 425 16.08 -8.14 30.95
CA LYS A 425 16.08 -6.79 31.50
C LYS A 425 14.84 -6.05 31.00
N GLU A 426 14.04 -5.55 31.94
CA GLU A 426 12.87 -4.73 31.62
C GLU A 426 13.27 -3.35 31.05
N SER A 427 12.33 -2.68 30.36
CA SER A 427 12.58 -1.41 29.68
C SER A 427 12.70 -0.23 30.65
N SER A 428 12.17 -0.33 31.86
CA SER A 428 12.01 0.79 32.79
C SER A 428 13.28 1.19 33.55
N ASN A 429 14.38 0.43 33.45
CA ASN A 429 15.63 0.70 34.15
C ASN A 429 15.54 0.80 35.67
N ILE A 430 14.49 0.19 36.28
CA ILE A 430 14.30 0.18 37.73
C ILE A 430 15.31 -0.78 38.36
N PRO A 431 16.08 -0.36 39.38
CA PRO A 431 17.13 -1.20 39.97
C PRO A 431 16.57 -2.32 40.89
N PHE A 432 15.29 -2.25 41.23
CA PHE A 432 14.66 -3.20 42.15
C PHE A 432 14.05 -4.40 41.44
N ASP A 433 13.96 -5.54 42.13
CA ASP A 433 13.27 -6.74 41.68
C ASP A 433 11.74 -6.54 41.83
N TRP A 434 11.15 -5.82 40.91
CA TRP A 434 9.74 -5.44 40.92
C TRP A 434 9.06 -5.65 39.56
N ARG A 435 9.64 -5.12 38.47
CA ARG A 435 9.13 -5.30 37.13
C ARG A 435 9.86 -6.46 36.44
N LYS A 436 9.11 -7.30 35.75
CA LYS A 436 9.61 -8.47 35.04
C LYS A 436 9.33 -8.34 33.56
N ARG A 437 10.35 -8.58 32.75
CA ARG A 437 10.21 -8.85 31.32
C ARG A 437 10.56 -10.32 31.10
N ILE A 438 9.67 -11.04 30.43
CA ILE A 438 9.87 -12.46 30.13
C ILE A 438 9.63 -12.75 28.66
N VAL A 439 10.31 -13.76 28.15
CA VAL A 439 10.12 -14.32 26.82
C VAL A 439 9.90 -15.81 26.96
N PHE A 440 8.88 -16.33 26.29
CA PHE A 440 8.62 -17.78 26.22
C PHE A 440 8.04 -18.14 24.85
N ASN A 441 8.42 -19.31 24.33
CA ASN A 441 7.84 -19.84 23.10
C ASN A 441 6.50 -20.51 23.37
N ALA A 442 5.50 -20.19 22.55
CA ALA A 442 4.15 -20.70 22.74
C ALA A 442 3.42 -21.00 21.43
N LYS A 443 2.56 -22.01 21.46
CA LYS A 443 1.55 -22.24 20.43
C LYS A 443 0.28 -21.48 20.78
N LEU A 444 -0.14 -20.59 19.87
CA LEU A 444 -1.36 -19.80 20.00
C LEU A 444 -2.45 -20.40 19.12
N ALA A 445 -3.54 -20.81 19.72
CA ALA A 445 -4.71 -21.30 19.00
C ALA A 445 -5.36 -20.17 18.17
N PRO A 446 -6.01 -20.49 17.03
CA PRO A 446 -6.48 -19.50 16.06
C PRO A 446 -7.67 -18.70 16.58
N SER A 447 -7.73 -17.42 16.21
CA SER A 447 -8.86 -16.50 16.41
C SER A 447 -9.42 -16.45 17.84
N GLN A 448 -8.54 -16.61 18.84
CA GLN A 448 -8.98 -16.62 20.26
C GLN A 448 -7.92 -16.08 21.21
N MET A 449 -8.38 -15.83 22.44
CA MET A 449 -7.54 -15.52 23.59
C MET A 449 -6.84 -16.78 24.07
N ASN A 450 -5.53 -16.73 24.20
CA ASN A 450 -4.67 -17.79 24.75
C ASN A 450 -4.18 -17.33 26.12
N ARG A 451 -4.25 -18.22 27.11
CA ARG A 451 -3.86 -17.91 28.49
C ARG A 451 -2.60 -18.66 28.88
N PHE A 452 -1.72 -17.96 29.55
CA PHE A 452 -0.52 -18.47 30.18
C PHE A 452 -0.48 -18.01 31.64
N ASP A 453 -0.16 -18.92 32.55
CA ASP A 453 -0.06 -18.61 33.99
C ASP A 453 1.42 -18.55 34.38
N CYS A 454 1.91 -17.37 34.69
CA CYS A 454 3.30 -17.15 35.12
C CYS A 454 3.42 -17.39 36.61
N ARG A 455 4.16 -18.41 37.05
CA ARG A 455 4.42 -18.72 38.47
C ARG A 455 5.69 -18.00 38.92
N LEU A 456 5.62 -17.47 40.13
CA LEU A 456 6.67 -16.71 40.76
C LEU A 456 7.36 -17.58 41.83
N GLU A 457 8.70 -17.63 41.77
CA GLU A 457 9.53 -18.36 42.73
C GLU A 457 10.69 -17.49 43.20
N ALA A 458 10.87 -17.36 44.51
CA ALA A 458 12.02 -16.66 45.07
C ALA A 458 13.24 -17.58 45.08
N ILE A 459 14.29 -17.19 44.37
CA ILE A 459 15.57 -17.88 44.33
C ILE A 459 16.69 -17.04 44.96
N PRO A 460 17.76 -17.66 45.50
CA PRO A 460 18.77 -16.95 46.29
C PRO A 460 19.48 -15.84 45.52
N GLN A 461 19.71 -15.99 44.21
CA GLN A 461 20.44 -15.04 43.38
C GLN A 461 19.89 -15.02 41.96
N LYS A 462 19.98 -13.87 41.31
CA LYS A 462 19.67 -13.72 39.88
C LYS A 462 20.55 -14.63 39.04
N PRO A 463 19.97 -15.44 38.13
CA PRO A 463 20.74 -16.29 37.21
C PRO A 463 21.73 -15.47 36.42
N LYS A 464 22.94 -15.97 36.27
CA LYS A 464 23.96 -15.35 35.42
C LYS A 464 23.66 -15.67 33.96
N PRO A 465 23.92 -14.72 33.03
CA PRO A 465 23.78 -15.00 31.61
C PRO A 465 24.62 -16.22 31.20
N GLU A 466 24.04 -17.12 30.41
CA GLU A 466 24.74 -18.31 29.89
C GLU A 466 25.73 -17.94 28.79
N LEU A 467 25.43 -16.89 28.03
CA LEU A 467 26.30 -16.38 26.97
C LEU A 467 27.58 -15.79 27.56
N LYS A 468 28.71 -16.37 27.22
CA LYS A 468 30.05 -15.93 27.66
C LYS A 468 30.90 -15.59 26.47
N VAL A 469 31.66 -14.49 26.61
CA VAL A 469 32.75 -14.18 25.69
C VAL A 469 33.95 -15.03 26.08
N LYS A 470 34.38 -15.93 25.20
CA LYS A 470 35.61 -16.70 25.34
C LYS A 470 36.45 -16.50 24.09
N ASP A 471 37.71 -16.17 24.28
CA ASP A 471 38.68 -15.95 23.18
C ASP A 471 38.14 -14.95 22.12
N LYS A 472 37.54 -13.84 22.58
CA LYS A 472 36.90 -12.83 21.74
C LYS A 472 35.74 -13.37 20.87
N ARG A 473 35.11 -14.47 21.25
CA ARG A 473 34.00 -15.07 20.54
C ARG A 473 32.81 -15.32 21.48
N ILE A 474 31.62 -15.11 20.95
CA ILE A 474 30.37 -15.58 21.55
C ILE A 474 29.91 -16.75 20.68
N VAL A 475 29.76 -17.91 21.31
CA VAL A 475 29.31 -19.13 20.60
C VAL A 475 27.93 -19.49 21.11
N VAL A 476 26.96 -19.52 20.19
CA VAL A 476 25.61 -20.03 20.44
C VAL A 476 25.46 -21.33 19.67
N LYS A 477 25.08 -22.40 20.37
CA LYS A 477 24.92 -23.73 19.78
C LYS A 477 23.65 -24.39 20.27
N SER A 478 22.86 -24.87 19.31
CA SER A 478 21.70 -25.73 19.55
C SER A 478 21.89 -27.07 18.81
N THR A 479 20.89 -27.92 18.81
CA THR A 479 20.92 -29.20 18.10
C THR A 479 21.19 -29.02 16.60
N ASP A 480 20.60 -28.01 15.99
CA ASP A 480 20.60 -27.82 14.53
C ASP A 480 21.36 -26.57 14.08
N MET A 481 21.83 -25.72 15.00
CA MET A 481 22.41 -24.42 14.65
C MET A 481 23.66 -24.14 15.48
N GLU A 482 24.66 -23.55 14.83
CA GLU A 482 25.85 -22.95 15.45
C GLU A 482 26.08 -21.55 14.92
N VAL A 483 26.13 -20.56 15.82
CA VAL A 483 26.44 -19.17 15.50
C VAL A 483 27.69 -18.76 16.26
N ILE A 484 28.68 -18.18 15.57
CA ILE A 484 29.88 -17.60 16.19
C ILE A 484 29.89 -16.12 15.87
N ILE A 485 29.82 -15.30 16.92
CA ILE A 485 29.93 -13.84 16.82
C ILE A 485 31.33 -13.44 17.30
N ASN A 486 32.00 -12.63 16.53
CA ASN A 486 33.29 -12.03 16.89
C ASN A 486 33.04 -10.84 17.84
N ALA A 487 33.41 -10.99 19.10
CA ALA A 487 33.14 -9.96 20.12
C ALA A 487 34.02 -8.69 19.96
N ALA A 488 35.05 -8.72 19.11
CA ALA A 488 35.88 -7.55 18.82
C ALA A 488 35.31 -6.71 17.66
N THR A 489 34.68 -7.35 16.68
CA THR A 489 34.16 -6.68 15.47
C THR A 489 32.62 -6.57 15.44
N GLY A 490 31.92 -7.39 16.22
CA GLY A 490 30.46 -7.52 16.17
C GLY A 490 29.95 -8.36 14.98
N LEU A 491 30.84 -8.87 14.13
CA LEU A 491 30.47 -9.61 12.93
C LEU A 491 30.16 -11.07 13.24
N ILE A 492 29.34 -11.71 12.40
CA ILE A 492 29.07 -13.13 12.48
C ILE A 492 30.13 -13.87 11.68
N ASP A 493 31.04 -14.58 12.37
CA ASP A 493 32.15 -15.35 11.77
C ASP A 493 31.68 -16.71 11.24
N ARG A 494 30.64 -17.29 11.84
CA ARG A 494 30.02 -18.56 11.39
C ARG A 494 28.52 -18.54 11.62
N TYR A 495 27.79 -19.03 10.64
CA TYR A 495 26.40 -19.43 10.75
C TYR A 495 26.22 -20.79 10.07
N ARG A 496 26.04 -21.84 10.87
CA ARG A 496 25.86 -23.20 10.38
C ARG A 496 24.51 -23.71 10.81
N VAL A 497 23.75 -24.30 9.88
CA VAL A 497 22.45 -24.89 10.12
C VAL A 497 22.44 -26.32 9.58
N ARG A 498 22.09 -27.30 10.42
CA ARG A 498 22.05 -28.74 10.08
C ARG A 498 23.32 -29.22 9.37
N GLY A 499 24.47 -28.76 9.86
CA GLY A 499 25.78 -29.13 9.31
C GLY A 499 26.23 -28.36 8.07
N VAL A 500 25.39 -27.49 7.50
CA VAL A 500 25.72 -26.65 6.33
C VAL A 500 26.21 -25.29 6.82
N ASP A 501 27.42 -24.88 6.42
CA ASP A 501 27.92 -23.53 6.65
C ASP A 501 27.23 -22.56 5.66
N CYS A 502 26.51 -21.59 6.20
CA CYS A 502 25.74 -20.61 5.42
C CYS A 502 26.56 -19.36 5.04
N LEU A 503 27.75 -19.22 5.58
CA LEU A 503 28.64 -18.09 5.34
C LEU A 503 29.99 -18.56 4.78
N SER A 504 30.47 -17.89 3.74
CA SER A 504 31.80 -18.09 3.18
C SER A 504 32.88 -17.18 3.82
N LYS A 505 32.44 -16.12 4.49
CA LYS A 505 33.25 -15.14 5.24
C LYS A 505 32.38 -14.47 6.29
N SER A 506 32.97 -13.66 7.19
CA SER A 506 32.25 -12.89 8.19
C SER A 506 31.14 -12.05 7.54
N ALA A 507 29.95 -12.05 8.17
CA ALA A 507 28.74 -11.37 7.70
C ALA A 507 28.34 -10.21 8.62
N CYS A 508 27.36 -9.44 8.17
CA CYS A 508 26.82 -8.25 8.84
C CYS A 508 27.82 -7.08 8.88
N HIS A 509 28.66 -6.95 7.85
CA HIS A 509 29.47 -5.75 7.68
C HIS A 509 28.57 -4.54 7.41
N PRO A 510 28.60 -3.50 8.27
CA PRO A 510 27.94 -2.25 7.94
C PRO A 510 28.69 -1.59 6.77
N LEU A 511 27.93 -1.18 5.77
CA LEU A 511 28.46 -0.42 4.63
C LEU A 511 27.90 1.00 4.69
N VAL A 512 28.79 1.98 4.53
CA VAL A 512 28.40 3.37 4.31
C VAL A 512 28.57 3.62 2.82
N MET A 513 27.48 3.93 2.16
CA MET A 513 27.46 4.23 0.74
C MET A 513 27.19 5.71 0.54
N PHE A 514 27.90 6.33 -0.40
CA PHE A 514 27.48 7.63 -0.92
C PHE A 514 26.29 7.42 -1.84
N ASP A 515 25.26 8.20 -1.62
CA ASP A 515 24.06 8.21 -2.43
C ASP A 515 23.88 9.59 -3.05
N SER A 516 23.15 9.68 -4.16
CA SER A 516 22.76 10.95 -4.75
C SER A 516 21.59 11.55 -3.95
N GLU A 517 21.36 12.86 -4.11
CA GLU A 517 20.21 13.52 -3.48
C GLU A 517 18.88 13.11 -4.13
N ASP A 518 18.95 12.52 -5.33
CA ASP A 518 17.79 12.08 -6.10
C ASP A 518 17.52 10.58 -5.85
N PRO A 519 16.35 10.20 -5.34
CA PRO A 519 15.97 8.79 -5.09
C PRO A 519 15.64 7.99 -6.36
N TRP A 520 15.55 8.64 -7.51
CA TRP A 520 15.19 8.00 -8.80
C TRP A 520 16.33 7.12 -9.40
#